data_7503adcc45f1fb9191c998eef98fea55
#
_entry.id   7503adcc45f1fb9191c998eef98fea55
#
_cell.length_a   1.000
_cell.length_b   1.000
_cell.length_c   1.000
_cell.angle_alpha   90.00
_cell.angle_beta   90.00
_cell.angle_gamma   90.00
#
_symmetry.space_group_name_H-M   'P 1'
#
loop_
_entity.id
_entity.type
_entity.pdbx_description
1 polymer ?
#
loop_
_entity_poly.entity_id
_entity_poly.type
_entity_poly.pdbx_seq_one_letter_code
_entity_poly.pdbx_strand_id
1 'polypeptide(L)'
;MTRLFLGAIASLACLAPPLLAQDAARPNILVIWGDDVGMWNISAYHRGMMCCETPNIDRIADEGMLFMDHYAQASCTAGRAAFITGQYPLRVGLSTVGLPGAPQGLSTEDPTLAEMLKPLGYRTGQFGKNHLGDRDEHLPTNHGFDEFFGIVYHLNAGEYIEQPDYPAPAFEDAGLAQRGIIHSFATADGGQEIEDLGPFGQEVQKHLDQDVLEQSKRFITDAVEAGEPFFVWHNTTRMHYRTNLDDHYNGITGTGSIYADGMVEMDDDVGELLDLLDSLGVADNTMVMFSTDNGAASNSWPDGGNQPFRGEKGVGGYEGGFKVPMMAKWPGLIAAGSTTGELMSMEDWIPTIMSQLGEPELKQQLLEGAEIGGKSYKVHLDGYDQTPILTQSGPSNRQEFFFFTETTFHGLRFGEWKFLFTHQDRWFNGEQYAMTSPLITRLDLDPFERFHEARGFDEWQENRSWAIGPALALVNQFVASFEQFPPRIASFSASVEDMSKQIMQAAPPPQ
;
A
#
# COMPACT_ATOMS: atom_id res chain seq x y z
N MET A 1 -9.13 78.45 44.25
CA MET A 1 -9.13 77.16 44.88
C MET A 1 -10.21 76.30 44.17
N THR A 2 -9.82 75.55 43.19
CA THR A 2 -10.74 74.78 42.34
C THR A 2 -10.28 73.31 42.47
N ARG A 3 -11.11 72.49 43.06
CA ARG A 3 -10.86 71.02 43.25
C ARG A 3 -11.40 70.31 42.01
N LEU A 4 -10.50 69.60 41.27
CA LEU A 4 -10.84 68.62 40.24
C LEU A 4 -11.21 67.28 40.93
N PHE A 5 -12.39 66.76 40.56
CA PHE A 5 -12.79 65.37 40.84
C PHE A 5 -12.36 64.49 39.66
N LEU A 6 -11.45 63.55 39.86
CA LEU A 6 -11.19 62.44 38.94
C LEU A 6 -12.18 61.29 39.21
N GLY A 7 -13.07 61.03 38.24
CA GLY A 7 -13.89 59.86 38.27
C GLY A 7 -13.14 58.66 37.63
N ALA A 8 -12.93 57.60 38.43
CA ALA A 8 -12.40 56.32 37.91
C ALA A 8 -13.53 55.52 37.28
N ILE A 9 -13.40 55.27 35.95
CA ILE A 9 -14.27 54.32 35.22
C ILE A 9 -13.62 52.93 35.36
N ALA A 10 -14.26 52.04 36.12
CA ALA A 10 -13.89 50.64 36.20
C ALA A 10 -14.47 49.90 35.00
N SER A 11 -13.63 49.49 34.05
CA SER A 11 -14.01 48.63 32.93
C SER A 11 -14.13 47.21 33.43
N LEU A 12 -15.39 46.70 33.47
CA LEU A 12 -15.67 45.29 33.66
C LEU A 12 -15.31 44.50 32.38
N ALA A 13 -14.17 43.86 32.36
CA ALA A 13 -13.86 42.87 31.31
C ALA A 13 -14.71 41.61 31.56
N CYS A 14 -15.74 41.40 30.74
CA CYS A 14 -16.41 40.12 30.66
C CYS A 14 -15.40 39.07 30.10
N LEU A 15 -14.85 38.23 30.95
CA LEU A 15 -14.19 37.00 30.56
C LEU A 15 -15.27 36.07 29.98
N ALA A 16 -15.33 35.98 28.65
CA ALA A 16 -16.04 34.91 27.99
C ALA A 16 -15.39 33.57 28.43
N PRO A 17 -16.16 32.55 28.82
CA PRO A 17 -15.60 31.24 29.06
C PRO A 17 -14.89 30.78 27.78
N PRO A 18 -13.76 30.04 27.89
CA PRO A 18 -13.18 29.42 26.71
C PRO A 18 -14.26 28.53 26.07
N LEU A 19 -14.54 28.76 24.79
CA LEU A 19 -15.23 27.74 24.01
C LEU A 19 -14.37 26.47 24.19
N LEU A 20 -14.94 25.47 24.84
CA LEU A 20 -14.44 24.11 24.77
C LEU A 20 -14.39 23.83 23.25
N ALA A 21 -13.22 23.53 22.72
CA ALA A 21 -13.09 23.03 21.38
C ALA A 21 -14.07 21.85 21.30
N GLN A 22 -15.10 22.02 20.47
CA GLN A 22 -15.98 20.93 20.12
C GLN A 22 -15.03 19.88 19.56
N ASP A 23 -14.99 18.69 20.17
CA ASP A 23 -14.18 17.57 19.64
C ASP A 23 -14.53 17.45 18.16
N ALA A 24 -13.59 17.87 17.29
CA ALA A 24 -13.77 17.70 15.87
C ALA A 24 -13.95 16.21 15.64
N ALA A 25 -15.05 15.84 14.97
CA ALA A 25 -15.33 14.45 14.67
C ALA A 25 -14.10 13.85 13.96
N ARG A 26 -13.66 12.69 14.43
CA ARG A 26 -12.53 12.00 13.79
C ARG A 26 -12.82 11.80 12.30
N PRO A 27 -11.86 12.03 11.41
CA PRO A 27 -12.08 11.84 9.98
C PRO A 27 -12.32 10.36 9.66
N ASN A 28 -13.22 10.09 8.75
CA ASN A 28 -13.31 8.78 8.12
C ASN A 28 -12.09 8.55 7.22
N ILE A 29 -11.77 7.29 6.96
CA ILE A 29 -10.63 6.90 6.12
C ILE A 29 -11.11 5.89 5.10
N LEU A 30 -11.04 6.26 3.81
CA LEU A 30 -11.31 5.40 2.67
C LEU A 30 -10.03 5.24 1.85
N VAL A 31 -9.50 4.04 1.81
CA VAL A 31 -8.33 3.68 1.00
C VAL A 31 -8.79 2.79 -0.14
N ILE A 32 -8.56 3.22 -1.37
CA ILE A 32 -8.96 2.51 -2.59
C ILE A 32 -7.69 2.07 -3.32
N TRP A 33 -7.56 0.78 -3.57
CA TRP A 33 -6.41 0.22 -4.26
C TRP A 33 -6.80 -0.57 -5.50
N GLY A 34 -6.12 -0.26 -6.60
CA GLY A 34 -6.02 -1.17 -7.74
C GLY A 34 -4.99 -2.28 -7.49
N ASP A 35 -4.88 -3.20 -8.43
CA ASP A 35 -3.91 -4.29 -8.44
C ASP A 35 -3.08 -4.19 -9.72
N ASP A 36 -1.78 -4.00 -9.63
CA ASP A 36 -0.85 -3.88 -10.76
C ASP A 36 -1.08 -2.65 -11.68
N VAL A 37 -1.70 -1.59 -11.18
CA VAL A 37 -2.05 -0.42 -11.99
C VAL A 37 -0.81 0.42 -12.32
N GLY A 38 -0.62 0.72 -13.61
CA GLY A 38 0.44 1.60 -14.05
C GLY A 38 0.10 3.08 -13.90
N MET A 39 1.11 3.89 -13.58
CA MET A 39 0.94 5.33 -13.43
C MET A 39 0.34 5.97 -14.70
N TRP A 40 0.72 5.50 -15.90
CA TRP A 40 0.18 6.01 -17.17
C TRP A 40 -1.13 5.36 -17.61
N ASN A 41 -1.73 4.52 -16.79
CA ASN A 41 -3.10 4.08 -17.00
C ASN A 41 -4.12 5.02 -16.32
N ILE A 42 -3.65 6.09 -15.66
CA ILE A 42 -4.46 7.11 -14.99
C ILE A 42 -4.28 8.45 -15.67
N SER A 43 -5.39 9.10 -16.05
CA SER A 43 -5.34 10.31 -16.87
C SER A 43 -4.73 11.52 -16.16
N ALA A 44 -4.80 11.62 -14.83
CA ALA A 44 -4.09 12.64 -14.05
C ALA A 44 -2.57 12.64 -14.30
N TYR A 45 -1.98 11.48 -14.62
CA TYR A 45 -0.54 11.37 -14.93
C TYR A 45 -0.24 11.47 -16.42
N HIS A 46 -0.95 10.74 -17.28
CA HIS A 46 -0.61 10.67 -18.72
C HIS A 46 -1.07 11.89 -19.53
N ARG A 47 -2.03 12.67 -19.03
CA ARG A 47 -2.49 13.94 -19.63
C ARG A 47 -2.83 13.83 -21.12
N GLY A 48 -3.52 12.77 -21.53
CA GLY A 48 -3.93 12.49 -22.91
C GLY A 48 -2.89 11.75 -23.77
N MET A 49 -1.77 11.29 -23.19
CA MET A 49 -0.78 10.49 -23.92
C MET A 49 -1.29 9.06 -24.21
N MET A 50 -2.02 8.49 -23.26
CA MET A 50 -2.66 7.18 -23.40
C MET A 50 -4.13 7.34 -23.78
N CYS A 51 -4.78 6.26 -24.23
CA CYS A 51 -6.23 6.25 -24.37
C CYS A 51 -6.88 6.28 -22.97
N CYS A 52 -8.14 6.61 -22.97
CA CYS A 52 -9.05 6.43 -21.84
C CYS A 52 -8.76 7.38 -20.67
N GLU A 53 -9.81 8.04 -20.25
CA GLU A 53 -9.78 8.94 -19.11
C GLU A 53 -10.26 8.19 -17.87
N THR A 54 -9.77 8.61 -16.71
CA THR A 54 -10.15 8.12 -15.39
C THR A 54 -10.66 9.29 -14.54
N PRO A 55 -11.80 9.91 -14.92
CA PRO A 55 -12.22 11.18 -14.35
C PRO A 55 -12.53 11.10 -12.85
N ASN A 56 -12.99 9.95 -12.36
CA ASN A 56 -13.31 9.77 -10.94
C ASN A 56 -12.06 9.58 -10.08
N ILE A 57 -11.07 8.83 -10.58
CA ILE A 57 -9.75 8.73 -9.95
C ILE A 57 -9.05 10.10 -9.98
N ASP A 58 -9.10 10.81 -11.12
CA ASP A 58 -8.54 12.16 -11.27
C ASP A 58 -9.18 13.16 -10.31
N ARG A 59 -10.47 13.01 -9.98
CA ARG A 59 -11.18 13.83 -9.00
C ARG A 59 -10.49 13.81 -7.63
N ILE A 60 -9.93 12.67 -7.19
CA ILE A 60 -9.19 12.58 -5.92
C ILE A 60 -7.95 13.48 -5.97
N ALA A 61 -7.24 13.54 -7.11
CA ALA A 61 -6.11 14.42 -7.31
C ALA A 61 -6.51 15.90 -7.39
N ASP A 62 -7.59 16.21 -8.10
CA ASP A 62 -8.09 17.57 -8.30
C ASP A 62 -8.63 18.18 -7.00
N GLU A 63 -9.27 17.37 -6.16
CA GLU A 63 -9.79 17.76 -4.84
C GLU A 63 -8.74 17.57 -3.71
N GLY A 64 -7.57 17.02 -4.01
CA GLY A 64 -6.50 16.70 -3.08
C GLY A 64 -5.12 16.94 -3.65
N MET A 65 -4.23 15.97 -3.51
CA MET A 65 -2.83 16.04 -3.93
C MET A 65 -2.47 14.87 -4.85
N LEU A 66 -1.76 15.18 -5.95
CA LEU A 66 -1.12 14.23 -6.83
C LEU A 66 0.34 14.02 -6.43
N PHE A 67 0.73 12.77 -6.17
CA PHE A 67 2.10 12.42 -5.78
C PHE A 67 2.87 11.92 -7.00
N MET A 68 3.99 12.59 -7.33
CA MET A 68 4.85 12.22 -8.45
C MET A 68 5.96 11.25 -8.05
N ASP A 69 6.18 11.07 -6.75
CA ASP A 69 7.32 10.31 -6.21
C ASP A 69 6.92 9.47 -4.99
N HIS A 70 5.96 8.56 -5.22
CA HIS A 70 5.46 7.63 -4.21
C HIS A 70 5.88 6.19 -4.51
N TYR A 71 6.32 5.48 -3.48
CA TYR A 71 6.80 4.11 -3.58
C TYR A 71 5.90 3.12 -2.85
N ALA A 72 5.67 1.99 -3.50
CA ALA A 72 5.21 0.74 -2.88
C ALA A 72 6.35 -0.27 -2.85
N GLN A 73 6.03 -1.56 -2.86
CA GLN A 73 7.00 -2.64 -2.88
C GLN A 73 6.93 -3.43 -4.20
N ALA A 74 7.85 -4.36 -4.39
CA ALA A 74 8.03 -5.03 -5.68
C ALA A 74 6.90 -6.00 -6.08
N SER A 75 6.01 -6.37 -5.15
CA SER A 75 4.92 -7.33 -5.40
C SER A 75 3.72 -7.08 -4.50
N CYS A 76 2.56 -7.66 -4.87
CA CYS A 76 1.28 -7.43 -4.19
C CYS A 76 1.33 -7.66 -2.68
N THR A 77 1.74 -8.85 -2.24
CA THR A 77 1.85 -9.18 -0.82
C THR A 77 2.78 -8.22 -0.09
N ALA A 78 3.93 -7.89 -0.71
CA ALA A 78 4.91 -6.99 -0.13
C ALA A 78 4.37 -5.55 0.03
N GLY A 79 3.73 -5.00 -1.01
CA GLY A 79 3.15 -3.66 -0.93
C GLY A 79 1.99 -3.56 0.07
N ARG A 80 1.12 -4.57 0.08
CA ARG A 80 -0.01 -4.64 1.03
C ARG A 80 0.47 -4.76 2.48
N ALA A 81 1.51 -5.59 2.73
CA ALA A 81 2.13 -5.71 4.03
C ALA A 81 2.78 -4.40 4.48
N ALA A 82 3.53 -3.73 3.59
CA ALA A 82 4.16 -2.44 3.88
C ALA A 82 3.16 -1.37 4.32
N PHE A 83 2.04 -1.26 3.60
CA PHE A 83 0.99 -0.30 3.93
C PHE A 83 0.32 -0.60 5.27
N ILE A 84 -0.17 -1.84 5.44
CA ILE A 84 -1.04 -2.16 6.58
C ILE A 84 -0.28 -2.29 7.90
N THR A 85 1.06 -2.52 7.86
CA THR A 85 1.91 -2.66 9.05
C THR A 85 2.88 -1.49 9.26
N GLY A 86 3.10 -0.64 8.26
CA GLY A 86 4.11 0.44 8.31
C GLY A 86 5.56 -0.05 8.40
N GLN A 87 5.80 -1.31 8.06
CA GLN A 87 7.10 -1.97 8.15
C GLN A 87 7.57 -2.44 6.77
N TYR A 88 8.89 -2.48 6.56
CA TYR A 88 9.42 -3.17 5.37
C TYR A 88 8.97 -4.64 5.36
N PRO A 89 8.54 -5.18 4.20
CA PRO A 89 8.04 -6.55 4.07
C PRO A 89 9.00 -7.63 4.60
N LEU A 90 10.30 -7.35 4.58
CA LEU A 90 11.32 -8.22 5.16
C LEU A 90 11.16 -8.42 6.68
N ARG A 91 10.66 -7.42 7.42
CA ARG A 91 10.46 -7.55 8.88
C ARG A 91 9.33 -8.49 9.19
N VAL A 92 8.23 -8.38 8.45
CA VAL A 92 7.03 -9.21 8.64
C VAL A 92 7.09 -10.56 7.90
N GLY A 93 8.14 -10.78 7.06
CA GLY A 93 8.32 -12.03 6.31
C GLY A 93 7.41 -12.15 5.07
N LEU A 94 6.80 -11.07 4.63
CA LEU A 94 5.85 -11.02 3.50
C LEU A 94 6.45 -10.29 2.30
N SER A 95 7.66 -10.65 1.89
CA SER A 95 8.45 -9.95 0.88
C SER A 95 8.19 -10.36 -0.57
N THR A 96 7.33 -11.36 -0.79
CA THR A 96 6.91 -11.83 -2.13
C THR A 96 5.50 -12.41 -2.08
N VAL A 97 4.95 -12.77 -3.26
CA VAL A 97 3.59 -13.32 -3.39
C VAL A 97 3.41 -14.60 -2.57
N GLY A 98 2.30 -14.70 -1.85
CA GLY A 98 1.91 -15.89 -1.13
C GLY A 98 1.34 -16.98 -2.06
N LEU A 99 1.45 -18.23 -1.63
CA LEU A 99 0.89 -19.39 -2.34
C LEU A 99 -0.19 -20.08 -1.49
N PRO A 100 -1.13 -20.79 -2.12
CA PRO A 100 -2.16 -21.53 -1.42
C PRO A 100 -1.60 -22.48 -0.35
N GLY A 101 -2.19 -22.44 0.86
CA GLY A 101 -1.79 -23.26 1.99
C GLY A 101 -0.43 -22.93 2.63
N ALA A 102 0.27 -21.91 2.12
CA ALA A 102 1.56 -21.50 2.67
C ALA A 102 1.44 -21.14 4.17
N PRO A 103 2.46 -21.44 4.98
CA PRO A 103 2.46 -21.03 6.40
C PRO A 103 2.71 -19.53 6.58
N GLN A 104 3.16 -18.84 5.52
CA GLN A 104 3.43 -17.41 5.55
C GLN A 104 2.12 -16.62 5.45
N GLY A 105 1.95 -15.68 6.35
CA GLY A 105 0.83 -14.76 6.40
C GLY A 105 1.09 -13.70 7.45
N LEU A 106 0.16 -12.74 7.56
CA LEU A 106 0.28 -11.66 8.53
C LEU A 106 0.32 -12.23 9.95
N SER A 107 1.33 -11.84 10.71
CA SER A 107 1.51 -12.27 12.09
C SER A 107 0.68 -11.41 13.04
N THR A 108 0.08 -12.05 14.04
CA THR A 108 -0.59 -11.31 15.14
C THR A 108 0.38 -10.52 16.02
N GLU A 109 1.69 -10.64 15.84
CA GLU A 109 2.71 -9.83 16.53
C GLU A 109 3.01 -8.51 15.80
N ASP A 110 2.52 -8.32 14.57
CA ASP A 110 2.69 -7.11 13.78
C ASP A 110 1.36 -6.34 13.76
N PRO A 111 1.28 -5.19 14.48
CA PRO A 111 0.04 -4.44 14.55
C PRO A 111 -0.28 -3.82 13.19
N THR A 112 -1.55 -3.88 12.80
CA THR A 112 -2.07 -3.25 11.59
C THR A 112 -2.60 -1.86 11.87
N LEU A 113 -2.77 -1.06 10.80
CA LEU A 113 -3.49 0.22 10.89
C LEU A 113 -4.91 0.02 11.48
N ALA A 114 -5.60 -1.08 11.10
CA ALA A 114 -6.92 -1.39 11.65
C ALA A 114 -6.87 -1.60 13.17
N GLU A 115 -5.91 -2.41 13.68
CA GLU A 115 -5.74 -2.61 15.12
C GLU A 115 -5.41 -1.30 15.84
N MET A 116 -4.65 -0.39 15.23
CA MET A 116 -4.31 0.92 15.80
C MET A 116 -5.52 1.87 15.84
N LEU A 117 -6.43 1.77 14.89
CA LEU A 117 -7.63 2.62 14.79
C LEU A 117 -8.77 2.15 15.72
N LYS A 118 -8.86 0.86 16.04
CA LYS A 118 -9.91 0.29 16.91
C LYS A 118 -10.03 1.00 18.28
N PRO A 119 -8.94 1.22 19.05
CA PRO A 119 -9.02 1.94 20.32
C PRO A 119 -9.49 3.39 20.18
N LEU A 120 -9.39 3.95 18.98
CA LEU A 120 -9.89 5.28 18.65
C LEU A 120 -11.38 5.28 18.26
N GLY A 121 -12.06 4.11 18.30
CA GLY A 121 -13.48 3.97 18.03
C GLY A 121 -13.86 3.84 16.56
N TYR A 122 -12.90 3.49 15.69
CA TYR A 122 -13.20 3.24 14.29
C TYR A 122 -13.86 1.89 14.08
N ARG A 123 -14.88 1.88 13.21
CA ARG A 123 -15.39 0.68 12.58
C ARG A 123 -14.53 0.38 11.36
N THR A 124 -14.04 -0.87 11.23
CA THR A 124 -12.98 -1.22 10.28
C THR A 124 -13.42 -2.34 9.33
N GLY A 125 -13.30 -2.11 8.02
CA GLY A 125 -13.69 -3.07 6.98
C GLY A 125 -12.63 -3.19 5.90
N GLN A 126 -12.39 -4.41 5.43
CA GLN A 126 -11.55 -4.69 4.26
C GLN A 126 -12.38 -5.45 3.23
N PHE A 127 -12.39 -4.95 1.99
CA PHE A 127 -13.19 -5.52 0.92
C PHE A 127 -12.34 -5.71 -0.33
N GLY A 128 -12.44 -6.90 -0.94
CA GLY A 128 -11.70 -7.27 -2.14
C GLY A 128 -10.45 -8.12 -1.86
N LYS A 129 -9.36 -7.87 -2.57
CA LYS A 129 -8.13 -8.66 -2.46
C LYS A 129 -7.37 -8.38 -1.16
N ASN A 130 -7.12 -9.43 -0.35
CA ASN A 130 -6.25 -9.35 0.84
C ASN A 130 -4.78 -9.64 0.54
N HIS A 131 -4.46 -10.83 0.09
CA HIS A 131 -3.13 -11.34 -0.29
C HIS A 131 -2.05 -11.28 0.82
N LEU A 132 -2.46 -11.44 2.09
CA LEU A 132 -1.56 -11.43 3.26
C LEU A 132 -1.58 -12.78 4.01
N GLY A 133 -1.85 -13.87 3.29
CA GLY A 133 -2.01 -15.23 3.79
C GLY A 133 -3.46 -15.71 3.69
N ASP A 134 -3.63 -17.04 3.65
CA ASP A 134 -4.92 -17.67 3.37
C ASP A 134 -5.46 -18.55 4.51
N ARG A 135 -4.67 -18.77 5.55
CA ARG A 135 -5.13 -19.52 6.71
C ARG A 135 -6.07 -18.68 7.55
N ASP A 136 -6.88 -19.33 8.37
CA ASP A 136 -7.84 -18.62 9.22
C ASP A 136 -7.18 -17.57 10.12
N GLU A 137 -6.00 -17.91 10.66
CA GLU A 137 -5.22 -16.98 11.48
C GLU A 137 -4.71 -15.73 10.75
N HIS A 138 -4.65 -15.76 9.40
CA HIS A 138 -4.16 -14.66 8.57
C HIS A 138 -5.27 -13.74 8.04
N LEU A 139 -6.56 -14.11 8.25
CA LEU A 139 -7.66 -13.31 7.73
C LEU A 139 -7.74 -11.93 8.40
N PRO A 140 -8.17 -10.90 7.68
CA PRO A 140 -8.23 -9.52 8.19
C PRO A 140 -8.99 -9.38 9.52
N THR A 141 -9.99 -10.21 9.76
CA THR A 141 -10.79 -10.22 10.99
C THR A 141 -10.03 -10.67 12.24
N ASN A 142 -8.85 -11.27 12.09
CA ASN A 142 -7.88 -11.52 13.17
C ASN A 142 -6.86 -10.39 13.35
N HIS A 143 -6.89 -9.39 12.46
CA HIS A 143 -5.92 -8.30 12.37
C HIS A 143 -6.59 -6.93 12.43
N GLY A 144 -7.63 -6.81 13.26
CA GLY A 144 -8.26 -5.53 13.60
C GLY A 144 -9.42 -5.11 12.70
N PHE A 145 -9.74 -5.83 11.64
CA PHE A 145 -10.93 -5.55 10.84
C PHE A 145 -12.16 -6.20 11.46
N ASP A 146 -13.28 -5.46 11.49
CA ASP A 146 -14.57 -5.98 11.94
C ASP A 146 -15.19 -6.91 10.93
N GLU A 147 -14.97 -6.62 9.65
CA GLU A 147 -15.51 -7.35 8.51
C GLU A 147 -14.51 -7.45 7.37
N PHE A 148 -14.47 -8.61 6.73
CA PHE A 148 -13.75 -8.86 5.49
C PHE A 148 -14.65 -9.60 4.50
N PHE A 149 -14.74 -9.09 3.25
CA PHE A 149 -15.34 -9.79 2.13
C PHE A 149 -14.39 -9.72 0.93
N GLY A 150 -14.02 -10.86 0.35
CA GLY A 150 -13.15 -10.86 -0.83
C GLY A 150 -12.35 -12.14 -1.02
N ILE A 151 -11.22 -11.99 -1.71
CA ILE A 151 -10.31 -13.08 -2.07
C ILE A 151 -8.98 -12.95 -1.36
N VAL A 152 -8.36 -14.08 -1.02
CA VAL A 152 -7.09 -14.13 -0.29
C VAL A 152 -5.87 -14.25 -1.21
N TYR A 153 -6.08 -14.29 -2.53
CA TYR A 153 -5.05 -14.33 -3.57
C TYR A 153 -5.32 -13.29 -4.67
N HIS A 154 -4.62 -13.42 -5.80
CA HIS A 154 -4.80 -12.66 -7.05
C HIS A 154 -5.81 -13.35 -7.98
N LEU A 155 -6.33 -12.62 -8.97
CA LEU A 155 -7.37 -13.09 -9.89
C LEU A 155 -7.05 -14.43 -10.55
N ASN A 156 -5.88 -14.54 -11.20
CA ASN A 156 -5.55 -15.74 -11.95
C ASN A 156 -5.44 -17.00 -11.09
N ALA A 157 -5.30 -16.87 -9.76
CA ALA A 157 -5.38 -18.02 -8.88
C ALA A 157 -6.78 -18.65 -8.90
N GLY A 158 -7.85 -17.84 -9.00
CA GLY A 158 -9.23 -18.34 -9.13
C GLY A 158 -9.47 -19.24 -10.33
N GLU A 159 -8.68 -19.09 -11.39
CA GLU A 159 -8.78 -19.92 -12.59
C GLU A 159 -8.02 -21.25 -12.50
N TYR A 160 -7.19 -21.47 -11.48
CA TYR A 160 -6.41 -22.71 -11.38
C TYR A 160 -7.31 -23.95 -11.36
N ILE A 161 -8.41 -23.87 -10.64
CA ILE A 161 -9.38 -24.98 -10.54
C ILE A 161 -10.08 -25.32 -11.86
N GLU A 162 -10.06 -24.42 -12.83
CA GLU A 162 -10.65 -24.59 -14.15
C GLU A 162 -9.67 -25.21 -15.15
N GLN A 163 -8.38 -25.36 -14.78
CA GLN A 163 -7.37 -25.97 -15.63
C GLN A 163 -7.60 -27.49 -15.71
N PRO A 164 -7.55 -28.09 -16.91
CA PRO A 164 -7.81 -29.53 -17.09
C PRO A 164 -6.87 -30.46 -16.32
N ASP A 165 -5.68 -29.97 -15.97
CA ASP A 165 -4.63 -30.71 -15.27
C ASP A 165 -4.48 -30.32 -13.80
N TYR A 166 -5.42 -29.50 -13.26
CA TYR A 166 -5.42 -29.13 -11.85
C TYR A 166 -5.69 -30.34 -10.95
N PRO A 167 -4.75 -30.73 -10.06
CA PRO A 167 -4.85 -31.93 -9.28
C PRO A 167 -5.68 -31.72 -7.99
N ALA A 168 -6.95 -31.27 -8.11
CA ALA A 168 -7.81 -30.89 -6.99
C ALA A 168 -7.79 -31.85 -5.79
N PRO A 169 -8.00 -33.19 -5.95
CA PRO A 169 -8.02 -34.08 -4.80
C PRO A 169 -6.67 -34.13 -4.05
N ALA A 170 -5.55 -34.06 -4.77
CA ALA A 170 -4.23 -34.12 -4.15
C ALA A 170 -3.90 -32.82 -3.39
N PHE A 171 -4.38 -31.69 -3.86
CA PHE A 171 -4.20 -30.40 -3.20
C PHE A 171 -5.11 -30.24 -1.99
N GLU A 172 -6.36 -30.72 -2.07
CA GLU A 172 -7.26 -30.78 -0.92
C GLU A 172 -6.69 -31.65 0.20
N ASP A 173 -6.24 -32.86 -0.13
CA ASP A 173 -5.62 -33.80 0.82
C ASP A 173 -4.35 -33.25 1.47
N ALA A 174 -3.60 -32.39 0.76
CA ALA A 174 -2.39 -31.75 1.24
C ALA A 174 -2.63 -30.42 1.99
N GLY A 175 -3.87 -29.91 2.03
CA GLY A 175 -4.18 -28.57 2.57
C GLY A 175 -3.61 -27.43 1.73
N LEU A 176 -3.40 -27.65 0.43
CA LEU A 176 -2.86 -26.69 -0.53
C LEU A 176 -3.95 -26.22 -1.52
N ALA A 177 -5.19 -26.62 -1.32
CA ALA A 177 -6.30 -26.17 -2.14
C ALA A 177 -6.53 -24.66 -1.92
N GLN A 178 -6.80 -23.99 -3.02
CA GLN A 178 -7.13 -22.58 -2.99
C GLN A 178 -8.49 -22.36 -2.34
N ARG A 179 -8.57 -21.36 -1.46
CA ARG A 179 -9.84 -20.90 -0.89
C ARG A 179 -10.64 -20.11 -1.92
N GLY A 180 -11.94 -20.08 -1.73
CA GLY A 180 -12.88 -19.28 -2.50
C GLY A 180 -12.97 -17.83 -2.05
N ILE A 181 -14.11 -17.22 -2.34
CA ILE A 181 -14.49 -15.91 -1.77
C ILE A 181 -14.80 -16.12 -0.29
N ILE A 182 -14.20 -15.32 0.55
CA ILE A 182 -14.39 -15.37 2.00
C ILE A 182 -15.22 -14.17 2.46
N HIS A 183 -16.21 -14.42 3.30
CA HIS A 183 -16.87 -13.40 4.10
C HIS A 183 -16.62 -13.73 5.57
N SER A 184 -15.94 -12.85 6.29
CA SER A 184 -15.65 -13.10 7.70
C SER A 184 -15.95 -11.87 8.57
N PHE A 185 -16.27 -12.16 9.84
CA PHE A 185 -16.64 -11.16 10.84
C PHE A 185 -15.87 -11.41 12.12
N ALA A 186 -15.29 -10.37 12.70
CA ALA A 186 -14.71 -10.44 14.03
C ALA A 186 -15.81 -10.58 15.08
N THR A 187 -15.61 -11.44 16.09
CA THR A 187 -16.56 -11.63 17.16
C THR A 187 -16.13 -10.91 18.45
N ALA A 188 -17.11 -10.61 19.32
CA ALA A 188 -16.86 -9.84 20.53
C ALA A 188 -15.94 -10.55 21.56
N ASP A 189 -15.78 -11.86 21.45
CA ASP A 189 -14.88 -12.67 22.28
C ASP A 189 -13.45 -12.77 21.72
N GLY A 190 -13.16 -12.05 20.63
CA GLY A 190 -11.85 -12.01 19.97
C GLY A 190 -11.59 -13.13 18.98
N GLY A 191 -12.64 -13.89 18.60
CA GLY A 191 -12.64 -14.86 17.52
C GLY A 191 -13.12 -14.26 16.20
N GLN A 192 -13.51 -15.15 15.28
CA GLN A 192 -14.12 -14.78 14.00
C GLN A 192 -15.13 -15.81 13.53
N GLU A 193 -16.11 -15.34 12.77
CA GLU A 193 -17.01 -16.18 11.98
C GLU A 193 -16.55 -16.12 10.52
N ILE A 194 -16.46 -17.27 9.85
CA ILE A 194 -15.96 -17.37 8.48
C ILE A 194 -16.99 -18.11 7.63
N GLU A 195 -17.36 -17.51 6.52
CA GLU A 195 -18.15 -18.14 5.47
C GLU A 195 -17.31 -18.22 4.19
N ASP A 196 -17.09 -19.43 3.66
CA ASP A 196 -16.49 -19.64 2.34
C ASP A 196 -17.63 -19.74 1.31
N LEU A 197 -17.71 -18.74 0.44
CA LEU A 197 -18.79 -18.61 -0.55
C LEU A 197 -18.50 -19.40 -1.84
N GLY A 198 -17.39 -20.14 -1.87
CA GLY A 198 -17.01 -20.98 -2.99
C GLY A 198 -16.05 -20.33 -3.98
N PRO A 199 -15.67 -21.08 -5.02
CA PRO A 199 -14.61 -20.69 -5.95
C PRO A 199 -14.98 -19.48 -6.79
N PHE A 200 -13.95 -18.70 -7.19
CA PHE A 200 -14.06 -17.49 -8.00
C PHE A 200 -13.42 -17.65 -9.38
N GLY A 201 -13.85 -18.68 -10.14
CA GLY A 201 -13.47 -18.87 -11.53
C GLY A 201 -13.90 -17.71 -12.44
N GLN A 202 -13.60 -17.81 -13.74
CA GLN A 202 -13.75 -16.71 -14.72
C GLN A 202 -15.15 -16.07 -14.72
N GLU A 203 -16.22 -16.87 -14.62
CA GLU A 203 -17.58 -16.32 -14.62
C GLU A 203 -17.89 -15.52 -13.35
N VAL A 204 -17.39 -15.95 -12.19
CA VAL A 204 -17.57 -15.21 -10.93
C VAL A 204 -16.74 -13.91 -10.93
N GLN A 205 -15.54 -13.97 -11.48
CA GLN A 205 -14.66 -12.80 -11.57
C GLN A 205 -15.28 -11.61 -12.33
N LYS A 206 -16.19 -11.86 -13.27
CA LYS A 206 -16.88 -10.79 -14.02
C LYS A 206 -17.63 -9.82 -13.12
N HIS A 207 -18.15 -10.31 -12.00
CA HIS A 207 -19.00 -9.54 -11.09
C HIS A 207 -18.34 -9.29 -9.72
N LEU A 208 -17.14 -9.84 -9.49
CA LEU A 208 -16.51 -9.83 -8.18
C LEU A 208 -16.25 -8.40 -7.65
N ASP A 209 -15.77 -7.49 -8.52
CA ASP A 209 -15.51 -6.12 -8.09
C ASP A 209 -16.78 -5.35 -7.78
N GLN A 210 -17.90 -5.64 -8.49
CA GLN A 210 -19.20 -5.11 -8.16
C GLN A 210 -19.70 -5.62 -6.79
N ASP A 211 -19.53 -6.91 -6.49
CA ASP A 211 -19.85 -7.46 -5.17
C ASP A 211 -19.02 -6.80 -4.07
N VAL A 212 -17.72 -6.59 -4.31
CA VAL A 212 -16.80 -5.88 -3.41
C VAL A 212 -17.25 -4.44 -3.20
N LEU A 213 -17.63 -3.73 -4.26
CA LEU A 213 -18.14 -2.36 -4.20
C LEU A 213 -19.42 -2.28 -3.34
N GLU A 214 -20.38 -3.15 -3.56
CA GLU A 214 -21.64 -3.17 -2.81
C GLU A 214 -21.41 -3.45 -1.31
N GLN A 215 -20.48 -4.35 -0.95
CA GLN A 215 -20.13 -4.58 0.44
C GLN A 215 -19.45 -3.37 1.08
N SER A 216 -18.56 -2.68 0.36
CA SER A 216 -17.95 -1.45 0.83
C SER A 216 -18.98 -0.34 1.05
N LYS A 217 -19.88 -0.15 0.10
CA LYS A 217 -20.96 0.86 0.19
C LYS A 217 -21.89 0.60 1.36
N ARG A 218 -22.30 -0.67 1.54
CA ARG A 218 -23.12 -1.08 2.69
C ARG A 218 -22.42 -0.77 4.01
N PHE A 219 -21.16 -1.19 4.15
CA PHE A 219 -20.38 -1.00 5.38
C PHE A 219 -20.19 0.48 5.73
N ILE A 220 -19.87 1.32 4.74
CA ILE A 220 -19.76 2.77 4.91
C ILE A 220 -21.10 3.37 5.37
N THR A 221 -22.20 2.98 4.71
CA THR A 221 -23.54 3.46 5.07
C THR A 221 -23.91 3.10 6.50
N ASP A 222 -23.70 1.83 6.88
CA ASP A 222 -23.98 1.33 8.24
C ASP A 222 -23.14 2.06 9.31
N ALA A 223 -21.87 2.36 9.02
CA ALA A 223 -21.01 3.10 9.94
C ALA A 223 -21.47 4.55 10.13
N VAL A 224 -21.83 5.22 9.02
CA VAL A 224 -22.35 6.61 9.06
C VAL A 224 -23.67 6.68 9.79
N GLU A 225 -24.59 5.74 9.55
CA GLU A 225 -25.88 5.66 10.26
C GLU A 225 -25.73 5.41 11.76
N ALA A 226 -24.68 4.63 12.14
CA ALA A 226 -24.33 4.41 13.55
C ALA A 226 -23.62 5.62 14.19
N GLY A 227 -23.17 6.59 13.41
CA GLY A 227 -22.38 7.74 13.88
C GLY A 227 -20.94 7.35 14.28
N GLU A 228 -20.42 6.28 13.72
CA GLU A 228 -19.07 5.76 13.97
C GLU A 228 -18.11 6.20 12.86
N PRO A 229 -16.89 6.67 13.17
CA PRO A 229 -15.88 6.87 12.14
C PRO A 229 -15.48 5.52 11.54
N PHE A 230 -15.24 5.47 10.25
CA PHE A 230 -14.87 4.24 9.58
C PHE A 230 -13.45 4.29 9.00
N PHE A 231 -12.81 3.12 8.96
CA PHE A 231 -11.69 2.81 8.09
C PHE A 231 -12.11 1.69 7.14
N VAL A 232 -12.16 2.01 5.86
CA VAL A 232 -12.43 1.04 4.78
C VAL A 232 -11.20 0.94 3.89
N TRP A 233 -10.71 -0.30 3.70
CA TRP A 233 -9.69 -0.62 2.70
C TRP A 233 -10.36 -1.40 1.56
N HIS A 234 -10.74 -0.66 0.51
CA HIS A 234 -11.35 -1.17 -0.70
C HIS A 234 -10.27 -1.57 -1.70
N ASN A 235 -10.15 -2.85 -1.97
CA ASN A 235 -9.12 -3.44 -2.81
C ASN A 235 -9.75 -4.07 -4.04
N THR A 236 -9.79 -3.36 -5.16
CA THR A 236 -10.28 -3.95 -6.40
C THR A 236 -9.39 -5.11 -6.84
N THR A 237 -9.91 -6.01 -7.65
CA THR A 237 -9.11 -7.08 -8.25
C THR A 237 -8.52 -6.66 -9.60
N ARG A 238 -9.00 -5.53 -10.15
CA ARG A 238 -8.52 -4.88 -11.36
C ARG A 238 -7.21 -4.13 -11.05
N MET A 239 -6.17 -4.17 -11.84
CA MET A 239 -6.07 -4.76 -13.19
C MET A 239 -5.09 -5.95 -13.21
N HIS A 240 -5.12 -6.83 -12.21
CA HIS A 240 -4.27 -8.01 -12.26
C HIS A 240 -4.53 -8.79 -13.57
N TYR A 241 -3.48 -9.33 -14.19
CA TYR A 241 -3.63 -10.04 -15.46
C TYR A 241 -4.60 -11.23 -15.32
N ARG A 242 -5.22 -11.64 -16.42
CA ARG A 242 -6.37 -12.52 -16.52
C ARG A 242 -7.63 -11.93 -15.89
N THR A 243 -7.80 -10.63 -16.08
CA THR A 243 -9.04 -9.93 -15.78
C THR A 243 -10.17 -10.45 -16.66
N ASN A 244 -11.30 -10.75 -16.01
CA ASN A 244 -12.56 -11.09 -16.68
C ASN A 244 -13.57 -10.00 -16.33
N LEU A 245 -14.03 -9.25 -17.33
CA LEU A 245 -14.92 -8.11 -17.15
C LEU A 245 -16.38 -8.51 -17.32
N ASP A 246 -17.27 -7.78 -16.67
CA ASP A 246 -18.70 -7.81 -16.99
C ASP A 246 -18.94 -7.49 -18.45
N ASP A 247 -19.99 -8.06 -19.05
CA ASP A 247 -20.36 -7.84 -20.44
C ASP A 247 -20.63 -6.35 -20.76
N HIS A 248 -21.01 -5.55 -19.75
CA HIS A 248 -21.21 -4.10 -19.89
C HIS A 248 -19.89 -3.37 -20.21
N TYR A 249 -18.80 -3.75 -19.55
CA TYR A 249 -17.51 -3.10 -19.73
C TYR A 249 -16.70 -3.67 -20.89
N ASN A 250 -16.95 -4.91 -21.28
CA ASN A 250 -16.20 -5.58 -22.33
C ASN A 250 -16.36 -4.88 -23.69
N GLY A 251 -15.30 -4.24 -24.16
CA GLY A 251 -15.28 -3.46 -25.41
C GLY A 251 -15.76 -2.02 -25.28
N ILE A 252 -15.99 -1.51 -24.07
CA ILE A 252 -16.54 -0.16 -23.82
C ILE A 252 -15.66 0.96 -24.39
N THR A 253 -14.33 0.80 -24.35
CA THR A 253 -13.39 1.80 -24.89
C THR A 253 -13.26 1.75 -26.41
N GLY A 254 -13.68 0.66 -27.05
CA GLY A 254 -13.51 0.44 -28.49
C GLY A 254 -12.06 0.24 -28.93
N THR A 255 -11.11 0.14 -28.01
CA THR A 255 -9.67 -0.06 -28.30
C THR A 255 -9.32 -1.52 -28.57
N GLY A 256 -10.17 -2.45 -28.16
CA GLY A 256 -9.89 -3.89 -28.15
C GLY A 256 -8.94 -4.34 -27.03
N SER A 257 -8.73 -3.48 -26.02
CA SER A 257 -7.92 -3.74 -24.86
C SER A 257 -8.79 -4.03 -23.66
N ILE A 258 -8.69 -5.23 -23.10
CA ILE A 258 -9.37 -5.59 -21.87
C ILE A 258 -8.85 -4.79 -20.66
N TYR A 259 -7.56 -4.39 -20.70
CA TYR A 259 -6.98 -3.56 -19.64
C TYR A 259 -7.61 -2.16 -19.64
N ALA A 260 -7.72 -1.53 -20.81
CA ALA A 260 -8.36 -0.22 -20.94
C ALA A 260 -9.82 -0.26 -20.50
N ASP A 261 -10.55 -1.32 -20.88
CA ASP A 261 -11.94 -1.52 -20.50
C ASP A 261 -12.11 -1.69 -18.99
N GLY A 262 -11.22 -2.47 -18.35
CA GLY A 262 -11.22 -2.66 -16.90
C GLY A 262 -10.78 -1.42 -16.10
N MET A 263 -9.97 -0.54 -16.68
CA MET A 263 -9.68 0.76 -16.08
C MET A 263 -10.93 1.66 -16.01
N VAL A 264 -11.83 1.56 -16.99
CA VAL A 264 -13.12 2.27 -16.97
C VAL A 264 -14.01 1.70 -15.87
N GLU A 265 -14.12 0.37 -15.73
CA GLU A 265 -14.86 -0.27 -14.63
C GLU A 265 -14.34 0.20 -13.27
N MET A 266 -13.03 0.15 -13.05
CA MET A 266 -12.44 0.60 -11.79
C MET A 266 -12.66 2.09 -11.52
N ASP A 267 -12.61 2.94 -12.55
CA ASP A 267 -12.88 4.37 -12.41
C ASP A 267 -14.33 4.64 -12.04
N ASP A 268 -15.28 3.91 -12.63
CA ASP A 268 -16.70 4.00 -12.29
C ASP A 268 -16.96 3.56 -10.84
N ASP A 269 -16.32 2.48 -10.36
CA ASP A 269 -16.39 2.01 -8.98
C ASP A 269 -15.88 3.07 -7.98
N VAL A 270 -14.77 3.73 -8.33
CA VAL A 270 -14.25 4.88 -7.55
C VAL A 270 -15.26 6.00 -7.51
N GLY A 271 -15.89 6.31 -8.66
CA GLY A 271 -16.94 7.32 -8.77
C GLY A 271 -18.12 7.04 -7.84
N GLU A 272 -18.61 5.80 -7.82
CA GLU A 272 -19.70 5.39 -6.93
C GLU A 272 -19.37 5.53 -5.44
N LEU A 273 -18.13 5.22 -5.04
CA LEU A 273 -17.69 5.43 -3.66
C LEU A 273 -17.62 6.90 -3.28
N LEU A 274 -17.09 7.76 -4.16
CA LEU A 274 -17.03 9.20 -3.93
C LEU A 274 -18.42 9.83 -3.86
N ASP A 275 -19.33 9.45 -4.75
CA ASP A 275 -20.69 9.93 -4.78
C ASP A 275 -21.49 9.45 -3.56
N LEU A 276 -21.20 8.26 -3.05
CA LEU A 276 -21.77 7.79 -1.79
C LEU A 276 -21.35 8.69 -0.62
N LEU A 277 -20.06 9.03 -0.49
CA LEU A 277 -19.59 9.94 0.56
C LEU A 277 -20.28 11.32 0.50
N ASP A 278 -20.48 11.84 -0.71
CA ASP A 278 -21.21 13.10 -0.92
C ASP A 278 -22.67 12.96 -0.51
N SER A 279 -23.34 11.89 -0.93
CA SER A 279 -24.76 11.63 -0.63
C SER A 279 -25.03 11.45 0.86
N LEU A 280 -24.07 10.85 1.60
CA LEU A 280 -24.12 10.68 3.04
C LEU A 280 -23.69 11.95 3.80
N GLY A 281 -23.20 12.98 3.11
CA GLY A 281 -22.77 14.25 3.70
C GLY A 281 -21.50 14.14 4.55
N VAL A 282 -20.64 13.14 4.30
CA VAL A 282 -19.41 12.89 5.06
C VAL A 282 -18.14 13.16 4.26
N ALA A 283 -18.24 13.55 2.99
CA ALA A 283 -17.07 13.76 2.11
C ALA A 283 -16.07 14.79 2.66
N ASP A 284 -16.55 15.87 3.31
CA ASP A 284 -15.72 16.92 3.91
C ASP A 284 -15.01 16.46 5.21
N ASN A 285 -15.39 15.32 5.77
CA ASN A 285 -14.76 14.69 6.94
C ASN A 285 -14.19 13.30 6.61
N THR A 286 -13.83 13.06 5.36
CA THR A 286 -13.27 11.78 4.93
C THR A 286 -11.93 11.99 4.22
N MET A 287 -10.90 11.33 4.72
CA MET A 287 -9.66 11.11 3.97
C MET A 287 -9.94 10.05 2.91
N VAL A 288 -9.68 10.36 1.64
CA VAL A 288 -9.75 9.41 0.52
C VAL A 288 -8.38 9.29 -0.13
N MET A 289 -7.96 8.05 -0.38
CA MET A 289 -6.68 7.74 -1.01
C MET A 289 -6.91 6.74 -2.14
N PHE A 290 -6.25 6.96 -3.29
CA PHE A 290 -6.16 5.98 -4.37
C PHE A 290 -4.70 5.63 -4.65
N SER A 291 -4.40 4.31 -4.75
CA SER A 291 -3.08 3.80 -5.14
C SER A 291 -3.16 2.38 -5.71
N THR A 292 -2.03 1.70 -5.76
CA THR A 292 -1.87 0.28 -6.10
C THR A 292 -0.79 -0.35 -5.22
N ASP A 293 -0.71 -1.66 -5.24
CA ASP A 293 0.13 -2.43 -4.31
C ASP A 293 1.60 -2.54 -4.71
N ASN A 294 1.92 -2.46 -6.00
CA ASN A 294 3.30 -2.55 -6.52
C ASN A 294 3.45 -1.79 -7.82
N GLY A 295 4.69 -1.69 -8.28
CA GLY A 295 4.98 -1.17 -9.61
C GLY A 295 4.19 -1.90 -10.69
N ALA A 296 3.95 -1.21 -11.79
CA ALA A 296 3.11 -1.69 -12.88
C ALA A 296 3.56 -3.05 -13.41
N ALA A 297 2.59 -3.93 -13.73
CA ALA A 297 2.85 -5.21 -14.38
C ALA A 297 2.46 -5.14 -15.87
N SER A 298 3.44 -5.32 -16.76
CA SER A 298 3.22 -5.28 -18.20
C SER A 298 2.80 -6.64 -18.80
N ASN A 299 2.19 -7.50 -17.99
CA ASN A 299 1.78 -8.84 -18.39
C ASN A 299 0.70 -8.84 -19.48
N SER A 300 -0.10 -7.78 -19.56
CA SER A 300 -1.22 -7.62 -20.50
C SER A 300 -0.82 -6.68 -21.65
N TRP A 301 0.42 -6.81 -22.14
CA TRP A 301 0.87 -6.06 -23.32
C TRP A 301 -0.17 -6.09 -24.46
N PRO A 302 -0.40 -4.94 -25.16
CA PRO A 302 0.45 -3.74 -25.19
C PRO A 302 0.09 -2.64 -24.20
N ASP A 303 -0.98 -2.73 -23.43
CA ASP A 303 -1.56 -1.64 -22.66
C ASP A 303 -1.63 -1.88 -21.15
N GLY A 304 -1.27 -3.07 -20.71
CA GLY A 304 -1.25 -3.40 -19.30
C GLY A 304 -0.07 -2.77 -18.56
N GLY A 305 -0.38 -2.14 -17.45
CA GLY A 305 0.62 -1.63 -16.51
C GLY A 305 1.56 -0.58 -17.09
N ASN A 306 1.07 0.36 -17.89
CA ASN A 306 1.92 1.35 -18.54
C ASN A 306 2.50 2.38 -17.59
N GLN A 307 3.79 2.65 -17.74
CA GLN A 307 4.54 3.64 -16.98
C GLN A 307 5.79 4.10 -17.72
N PRO A 308 6.33 5.30 -17.38
CA PRO A 308 7.54 5.80 -18.06
C PRO A 308 8.83 5.23 -17.50
N PHE A 309 8.79 4.63 -16.30
CA PHE A 309 9.97 4.22 -15.56
C PHE A 309 10.52 2.87 -16.04
N ARG A 310 11.81 2.66 -15.87
CA ARG A 310 12.45 1.38 -16.15
C ARG A 310 12.06 0.33 -15.12
N GLY A 311 11.93 -0.92 -15.57
CA GLY A 311 11.49 -2.04 -14.74
C GLY A 311 9.98 -2.18 -14.67
N GLU A 312 9.54 -3.19 -13.96
CA GLU A 312 8.13 -3.53 -13.75
C GLU A 312 7.99 -4.31 -12.45
N LYS A 313 6.78 -4.66 -12.06
CA LYS A 313 6.47 -5.57 -10.93
C LYS A 313 7.46 -6.71 -10.84
N GLY A 314 8.00 -6.95 -9.65
CA GLY A 314 8.95 -8.04 -9.37
C GLY A 314 10.36 -7.86 -9.94
N VAL A 315 10.63 -6.76 -10.66
CA VAL A 315 11.97 -6.45 -11.17
C VAL A 315 12.72 -5.61 -10.16
N GLY A 316 13.75 -6.20 -9.59
CA GLY A 316 14.52 -5.57 -8.52
C GLY A 316 15.32 -4.35 -8.96
N GLY A 317 15.24 -3.31 -8.14
CA GLY A 317 16.14 -2.19 -8.15
C GLY A 317 15.81 -1.03 -9.07
N TYR A 318 14.96 -1.19 -10.09
CA TYR A 318 14.52 -0.09 -10.95
C TYR A 318 13.25 0.58 -10.45
N GLU A 319 13.09 1.87 -10.80
CA GLU A 319 11.96 2.69 -10.36
C GLU A 319 10.61 2.05 -10.70
N GLY A 320 10.48 1.47 -11.88
CA GLY A 320 9.23 0.91 -12.38
C GLY A 320 8.70 -0.30 -11.61
N GLY A 321 9.53 -0.96 -10.82
CA GLY A 321 9.10 -2.05 -9.94
C GLY A 321 8.44 -1.57 -8.64
N PHE A 322 8.67 -0.31 -8.26
CA PHE A 322 8.33 0.21 -6.93
C PHE A 322 7.51 1.50 -6.96
N LYS A 323 7.72 2.36 -7.97
CA LYS A 323 7.02 3.64 -8.09
C LYS A 323 5.59 3.41 -8.56
N VAL A 324 4.64 3.97 -7.83
CA VAL A 324 3.20 3.74 -8.01
C VAL A 324 2.43 5.05 -8.13
N PRO A 325 1.25 5.03 -8.80
CA PRO A 325 0.33 6.16 -8.70
C PRO A 325 -0.14 6.33 -7.26
N MET A 326 -0.28 7.58 -6.82
CA MET A 326 -0.83 7.94 -5.53
C MET A 326 -1.52 9.28 -5.61
N MET A 327 -2.74 9.34 -5.12
CA MET A 327 -3.51 10.56 -4.89
C MET A 327 -4.15 10.47 -3.52
N ALA A 328 -4.21 11.60 -2.82
CA ALA A 328 -4.89 11.67 -1.55
C ALA A 328 -5.66 13.00 -1.40
N LYS A 329 -6.92 12.89 -1.02
CA LYS A 329 -7.78 13.98 -0.61
C LYS A 329 -7.96 13.89 0.90
N TRP A 330 -7.63 14.96 1.62
CA TRP A 330 -7.87 15.06 3.06
C TRP A 330 -8.32 16.49 3.39
N PRO A 331 -9.64 16.73 3.40
CA PRO A 331 -10.18 18.07 3.63
C PRO A 331 -9.68 18.68 4.93
N GLY A 332 -9.28 19.93 4.89
CA GLY A 332 -8.70 20.63 6.03
C GLY A 332 -7.18 20.39 6.26
N LEU A 333 -6.60 19.35 5.66
CA LEU A 333 -5.16 19.07 5.76
C LEU A 333 -4.45 19.28 4.41
N ILE A 334 -4.97 18.70 3.34
CA ILE A 334 -4.38 18.75 1.99
C ILE A 334 -5.06 19.84 1.17
N ALA A 335 -4.27 20.70 0.53
CA ALA A 335 -4.79 21.72 -0.39
C ALA A 335 -5.22 21.07 -1.71
N ALA A 336 -6.46 21.34 -2.14
CA ALA A 336 -6.99 20.85 -3.40
C ALA A 336 -6.14 21.27 -4.61
N GLY A 337 -5.98 20.37 -5.59
CA GLY A 337 -5.22 20.58 -6.82
C GLY A 337 -3.70 20.72 -6.60
N SER A 338 -3.20 20.29 -5.44
CA SER A 338 -1.78 20.32 -5.14
C SER A 338 -1.03 19.14 -5.77
N THR A 339 0.28 19.29 -5.94
CA THR A 339 1.16 18.25 -6.47
C THR A 339 2.46 18.26 -5.67
N THR A 340 3.00 17.08 -5.39
CA THR A 340 4.30 16.94 -4.74
C THR A 340 5.21 16.01 -5.51
N GLY A 341 6.51 16.34 -5.56
CA GLY A 341 7.59 15.47 -6.02
C GLY A 341 8.47 14.97 -4.87
N GLU A 342 8.06 15.20 -3.65
CA GLU A 342 8.77 14.74 -2.46
C GLU A 342 8.65 13.22 -2.31
N LEU A 343 9.73 12.59 -1.85
CA LEU A 343 9.79 11.14 -1.64
C LEU A 343 8.85 10.71 -0.51
N MET A 344 7.93 9.81 -0.82
CA MET A 344 7.04 9.17 0.14
C MET A 344 6.90 7.69 -0.19
N SER A 345 6.57 6.87 0.81
CA SER A 345 6.41 5.42 0.68
C SER A 345 5.16 4.93 1.40
N MET A 346 4.69 3.73 1.05
CA MET A 346 3.52 3.10 1.68
C MET A 346 3.65 2.98 3.19
N GLU A 347 4.84 2.72 3.71
CA GLU A 347 5.10 2.62 5.15
C GLU A 347 4.83 3.92 5.90
N ASP A 348 4.87 5.08 5.21
CA ASP A 348 4.71 6.40 5.82
C ASP A 348 3.28 6.72 6.23
N TRP A 349 2.29 6.00 5.67
CA TRP A 349 0.89 6.32 5.93
C TRP A 349 0.47 6.04 7.37
N ILE A 350 0.97 4.97 8.01
CA ILE A 350 0.65 4.69 9.42
C ILE A 350 1.10 5.83 10.33
N PRO A 351 2.39 6.21 10.41
CA PRO A 351 2.80 7.29 11.29
C PRO A 351 2.15 8.64 10.92
N THR A 352 1.86 8.88 9.64
CA THR A 352 1.18 10.09 9.19
C THR A 352 -0.27 10.15 9.66
N ILE A 353 -1.05 9.10 9.42
CA ILE A 353 -2.46 9.02 9.86
C ILE A 353 -2.55 9.10 11.38
N MET A 354 -1.76 8.31 12.08
CA MET A 354 -1.79 8.27 13.55
C MET A 354 -1.36 9.59 14.17
N SER A 355 -0.40 10.29 13.58
CA SER A 355 -0.01 11.65 14.00
C SER A 355 -1.18 12.63 13.90
N GLN A 356 -1.96 12.59 12.80
CA GLN A 356 -3.14 13.44 12.62
C GLN A 356 -4.30 13.07 13.55
N LEU A 357 -4.33 11.83 14.04
CA LEU A 357 -5.30 11.37 15.04
C LEU A 357 -4.87 11.60 16.50
N GLY A 358 -3.75 12.28 16.71
CA GLY A 358 -3.25 12.66 18.03
C GLY A 358 -2.23 11.70 18.65
N GLU A 359 -1.69 10.76 17.87
CA GLU A 359 -0.71 9.77 18.29
C GLU A 359 0.66 9.94 17.60
N PRO A 360 1.30 11.14 17.64
CA PRO A 360 2.55 11.40 16.91
C PRO A 360 3.74 10.59 17.39
N GLU A 361 3.70 10.09 18.62
CA GLU A 361 4.79 9.33 19.27
C GLU A 361 4.65 7.81 19.05
N LEU A 362 3.64 7.35 18.32
CA LEU A 362 3.34 5.92 18.15
C LEU A 362 4.55 5.10 17.68
N LYS A 363 5.31 5.62 16.72
CA LYS A 363 6.52 4.95 16.21
C LYS A 363 7.54 4.70 17.33
N GLN A 364 7.81 5.70 18.15
CA GLN A 364 8.74 5.58 19.27
C GLN A 364 8.21 4.64 20.37
N GLN A 365 6.91 4.73 20.66
CA GLN A 365 6.27 3.85 21.64
C GLN A 365 6.35 2.38 21.20
N LEU A 366 6.11 2.08 19.91
CA LEU A 366 6.22 0.72 19.38
C LEU A 366 7.66 0.17 19.39
N LEU A 367 8.68 1.02 19.21
CA LEU A 367 10.09 0.61 19.36
C LEU A 367 10.41 0.18 20.80
N GLU A 368 9.85 0.85 21.79
CA GLU A 368 10.06 0.57 23.22
C GLU A 368 9.15 -0.54 23.72
N GLY A 369 8.00 -0.71 23.12
CA GLY A 369 6.91 -1.60 23.48
C GLY A 369 5.67 -0.83 23.91
N ALA A 370 4.56 -1.01 23.20
CA ALA A 370 3.29 -0.32 23.43
C ALA A 370 2.12 -1.30 23.54
N GLU A 371 1.08 -0.89 24.27
CA GLU A 371 -0.19 -1.60 24.30
C GLU A 371 -1.17 -0.94 23.34
N ILE A 372 -1.74 -1.73 22.44
CA ILE A 372 -2.77 -1.31 21.49
C ILE A 372 -3.94 -2.29 21.64
N GLY A 373 -5.14 -1.78 21.96
CA GLY A 373 -6.33 -2.62 22.11
C GLY A 373 -6.20 -3.74 23.18
N GLY A 374 -5.35 -3.56 24.20
CA GLY A 374 -5.10 -4.56 25.24
C GLY A 374 -4.10 -5.65 24.88
N LYS A 375 -3.37 -5.49 23.77
CA LYS A 375 -2.32 -6.38 23.30
C LYS A 375 -1.00 -5.65 23.19
N SER A 376 0.09 -6.26 23.67
CA SER A 376 1.43 -5.65 23.66
C SER A 376 2.15 -5.91 22.35
N TYR A 377 2.70 -4.84 21.77
CA TYR A 377 3.48 -4.87 20.53
C TYR A 377 4.85 -4.26 20.74
N LYS A 378 5.86 -4.84 20.11
CA LYS A 378 7.19 -4.26 20.00
C LYS A 378 7.72 -4.48 18.59
N VAL A 379 7.62 -3.44 17.77
CA VAL A 379 7.96 -3.48 16.36
C VAL A 379 8.70 -2.22 15.92
N HIS A 380 9.38 -2.31 14.78
CA HIS A 380 10.05 -1.20 14.13
C HIS A 380 9.21 -0.71 12.95
N LEU A 381 8.47 0.39 13.11
CA LEU A 381 7.86 1.06 11.97
C LEU A 381 8.96 1.71 11.11
N ASP A 382 8.97 1.40 9.82
CA ASP A 382 9.94 1.98 8.87
C ASP A 382 9.43 3.30 8.27
N GLY A 383 8.15 3.61 8.46
CA GLY A 383 7.52 4.84 8.00
C GLY A 383 7.91 6.09 8.79
N TYR A 384 7.68 7.24 8.18
CA TYR A 384 7.86 8.59 8.74
C TYR A 384 6.55 9.35 8.68
N ASP A 385 6.30 10.24 9.65
CA ASP A 385 5.18 11.19 9.55
C ASP A 385 5.46 12.20 8.44
N GLN A 386 4.61 12.21 7.42
CA GLN A 386 4.71 13.04 6.22
C GLN A 386 3.75 14.23 6.25
N THR A 387 3.29 14.63 7.42
CA THR A 387 2.49 15.86 7.60
C THR A 387 3.11 17.08 6.89
N PRO A 388 4.45 17.29 6.89
CA PRO A 388 5.05 18.42 6.18
C PRO A 388 4.79 18.42 4.68
N ILE A 389 4.75 17.25 4.01
CA ILE A 389 4.39 17.15 2.59
C ILE A 389 2.92 17.48 2.41
N LEU A 390 2.03 16.84 3.18
CA LEU A 390 0.58 16.97 3.04
C LEU A 390 0.10 18.41 3.24
N THR A 391 0.72 19.11 4.16
CA THR A 391 0.43 20.54 4.45
C THR A 391 1.25 21.52 3.62
N GLN A 392 2.16 21.04 2.78
CA GLN A 392 3.14 21.85 2.04
C GLN A 392 3.97 22.78 2.94
N SER A 393 4.18 22.41 4.20
CA SER A 393 4.94 23.19 5.17
C SER A 393 6.43 22.88 5.21
N GLY A 394 6.88 21.81 4.57
CA GLY A 394 8.27 21.38 4.54
C GLY A 394 8.52 20.22 3.58
N PRO A 395 9.78 19.80 3.45
CA PRO A 395 10.16 18.65 2.66
C PRO A 395 9.73 17.34 3.31
N SER A 396 9.92 16.24 2.59
CA SER A 396 9.75 14.89 3.13
C SER A 396 10.65 14.64 4.36
N ASN A 397 10.07 13.98 5.34
CA ASN A 397 10.83 13.41 6.46
C ASN A 397 11.58 12.13 6.08
N ARG A 398 11.22 11.52 4.94
CA ARG A 398 11.93 10.37 4.36
C ARG A 398 13.05 10.84 3.46
N GLN A 399 14.24 10.30 3.67
CA GLN A 399 15.41 10.59 2.83
C GLN A 399 15.86 9.38 2.02
N GLU A 400 15.50 8.16 2.44
CA GLU A 400 15.97 6.91 1.86
C GLU A 400 14.83 5.96 1.50
N PHE A 401 15.09 5.11 0.50
CA PHE A 401 14.26 3.96 0.16
C PHE A 401 15.16 2.79 -0.25
N PHE A 402 14.90 1.58 0.33
CA PHE A 402 15.67 0.38 0.06
C PHE A 402 14.91 -0.54 -0.88
N PHE A 403 15.54 -0.93 -1.97
CA PHE A 403 14.94 -1.78 -2.99
C PHE A 403 15.22 -3.25 -2.71
N PHE A 404 14.17 -4.03 -2.48
CA PHE A 404 14.24 -5.47 -2.27
C PHE A 404 13.24 -6.19 -3.16
N THR A 405 13.64 -7.37 -3.66
CA THR A 405 12.68 -8.37 -4.15
C THR A 405 12.93 -9.65 -3.39
N GLU A 406 11.88 -10.26 -2.85
CA GLU A 406 12.04 -11.38 -1.92
C GLU A 406 13.02 -11.03 -0.78
N THR A 407 14.16 -11.71 -0.71
CA THR A 407 15.24 -11.44 0.26
C THR A 407 16.46 -10.76 -0.36
N THR A 408 16.43 -10.47 -1.66
CA THR A 408 17.56 -9.88 -2.37
C THR A 408 17.53 -8.36 -2.26
N PHE A 409 18.61 -7.78 -1.76
CA PHE A 409 18.85 -6.35 -1.79
C PHE A 409 19.35 -5.92 -3.17
N HIS A 410 18.64 -4.99 -3.79
CA HIS A 410 18.97 -4.48 -5.11
C HIS A 410 19.63 -3.11 -5.08
N GLY A 411 19.18 -2.23 -4.21
CA GLY A 411 19.67 -0.87 -4.23
C GLY A 411 19.15 0.00 -3.12
N LEU A 412 19.65 1.22 -3.12
CA LEU A 412 19.26 2.29 -2.21
C LEU A 412 19.01 3.56 -3.02
N ARG A 413 17.91 4.25 -2.74
CA ARG A 413 17.74 5.66 -3.03
C ARG A 413 18.03 6.48 -1.79
N PHE A 414 18.74 7.60 -1.95
CA PHE A 414 18.93 8.60 -0.92
C PHE A 414 18.83 10.00 -1.53
N GLY A 415 17.78 10.71 -1.19
CA GLY A 415 17.41 11.96 -1.87
C GLY A 415 17.29 11.73 -3.39
N GLU A 416 18.07 12.49 -4.15
CA GLU A 416 18.11 12.40 -5.62
C GLU A 416 19.06 11.30 -6.14
N TRP A 417 19.81 10.66 -5.25
CA TRP A 417 20.81 9.67 -5.62
C TRP A 417 20.27 8.27 -5.48
N LYS A 418 20.49 7.44 -6.50
CA LYS A 418 20.17 6.02 -6.47
C LYS A 418 21.43 5.20 -6.75
N PHE A 419 21.56 4.10 -6.01
CA PHE A 419 22.69 3.17 -6.07
C PHE A 419 22.11 1.77 -6.29
N LEU A 420 22.37 1.20 -7.46
CA LEU A 420 21.92 -0.13 -7.82
C LEU A 420 23.09 -1.10 -7.70
N PHE A 421 22.96 -2.12 -6.85
CA PHE A 421 24.01 -3.12 -6.56
C PHE A 421 23.79 -4.43 -7.32
N THR A 422 22.54 -4.71 -7.70
CA THR A 422 22.19 -5.89 -8.51
C THR A 422 21.28 -5.47 -9.65
N HIS A 423 21.43 -6.13 -10.76
CA HIS A 423 20.59 -5.94 -11.94
C HIS A 423 19.67 -7.14 -12.12
N GLN A 424 18.44 -6.91 -12.55
CA GLN A 424 17.48 -7.92 -12.95
C GLN A 424 16.74 -7.44 -14.20
N ASP A 425 16.68 -8.29 -15.25
CA ASP A 425 16.08 -7.89 -16.53
C ASP A 425 14.55 -7.92 -16.52
N ARG A 426 13.96 -8.94 -15.90
CA ARG A 426 12.51 -9.15 -15.81
C ARG A 426 12.17 -10.08 -14.65
N TRP A 427 10.91 -10.08 -14.26
CA TRP A 427 10.41 -10.96 -13.20
C TRP A 427 10.46 -12.44 -13.62
N PHE A 428 10.35 -13.36 -12.66
CA PHE A 428 10.39 -14.82 -12.74
C PHE A 428 11.62 -15.40 -13.46
N ASN A 429 11.74 -15.21 -14.76
CA ASN A 429 12.76 -15.83 -15.59
C ASN A 429 13.90 -14.87 -15.99
N GLY A 430 13.92 -13.67 -15.41
CA GLY A 430 14.98 -12.69 -15.65
C GLY A 430 16.28 -13.09 -14.96
N GLU A 431 17.39 -12.91 -15.68
CA GLU A 431 18.71 -13.08 -15.07
C GLU A 431 18.93 -11.98 -14.02
N GLN A 432 19.53 -12.37 -12.91
CA GLN A 432 19.91 -11.48 -11.82
C GLN A 432 21.41 -11.61 -11.57
N TYR A 433 22.12 -10.50 -11.55
CA TYR A 433 23.54 -10.49 -11.28
C TYR A 433 23.98 -9.30 -10.40
N ALA A 434 24.95 -9.56 -9.53
CA ALA A 434 25.57 -8.52 -8.72
C ALA A 434 26.56 -7.71 -9.55
N MET A 435 26.55 -6.39 -9.36
CA MET A 435 27.48 -5.48 -10.01
C MET A 435 28.80 -5.41 -9.24
N THR A 436 29.92 -5.25 -9.95
CA THR A 436 31.24 -5.06 -9.33
C THR A 436 31.33 -3.73 -8.57
N SER A 437 30.65 -2.71 -9.08
CA SER A 437 30.48 -1.40 -8.45
C SER A 437 29.00 -1.00 -8.62
N PRO A 438 28.39 -0.34 -7.65
CA PRO A 438 27.00 0.07 -7.81
C PRO A 438 26.86 1.05 -8.97
N LEU A 439 25.78 0.89 -9.74
CA LEU A 439 25.37 1.87 -10.73
C LEU A 439 24.82 3.09 -10.00
N ILE A 440 25.37 4.26 -10.30
CA ILE A 440 24.95 5.53 -9.68
C ILE A 440 24.02 6.27 -10.65
N THR A 441 22.85 6.67 -10.18
CA THR A 441 21.90 7.49 -10.95
C THR A 441 21.53 8.74 -10.17
N ARG A 442 21.33 9.85 -10.87
CA ARG A 442 20.73 11.07 -10.36
C ARG A 442 19.29 11.13 -10.90
N LEU A 443 18.30 10.80 -10.07
CA LEU A 443 16.90 10.66 -10.49
C LEU A 443 16.26 12.00 -10.91
N ASP A 444 16.75 13.12 -10.38
CA ASP A 444 16.34 14.46 -10.82
C ASP A 444 16.84 14.84 -12.22
N LEU A 445 17.86 14.17 -12.74
CA LEU A 445 18.44 14.36 -14.07
C LEU A 445 18.12 13.22 -15.04
N ASP A 446 17.95 12.01 -14.50
CA ASP A 446 17.65 10.80 -15.25
C ASP A 446 16.57 9.98 -14.54
N PRO A 447 15.30 10.46 -14.52
CA PRO A 447 14.20 9.79 -13.82
C PRO A 447 13.82 8.43 -14.43
N PHE A 448 14.30 8.14 -15.65
CA PHE A 448 14.02 6.90 -16.37
C PHE A 448 15.20 5.91 -16.34
N GLU A 449 16.26 6.23 -15.60
CA GLU A 449 17.41 5.36 -15.39
C GLU A 449 18.07 4.85 -16.69
N ARG A 450 18.27 5.76 -17.66
CA ARG A 450 18.81 5.42 -18.99
C ARG A 450 20.22 5.92 -19.25
N PHE A 451 20.72 6.81 -18.40
CA PHE A 451 22.01 7.46 -18.66
C PHE A 451 23.20 6.48 -18.68
N HIS A 452 23.11 5.37 -17.93
CA HIS A 452 24.14 4.32 -17.92
C HIS A 452 24.34 3.64 -19.30
N GLU A 453 23.40 3.79 -20.24
CA GLU A 453 23.52 3.34 -21.61
C GLU A 453 24.21 4.38 -22.52
N ALA A 454 24.42 5.60 -22.02
CA ALA A 454 24.93 6.71 -22.80
C ALA A 454 26.47 6.76 -22.79
N ARG A 455 27.03 7.24 -23.91
CA ARG A 455 28.45 7.51 -24.01
C ARG A 455 28.88 8.57 -22.97
N GLY A 456 29.91 8.27 -22.19
CA GLY A 456 30.44 9.17 -21.15
C GLY A 456 29.89 8.88 -19.75
N PHE A 457 29.04 7.84 -19.58
CA PHE A 457 28.56 7.44 -18.27
C PHE A 457 29.69 7.00 -17.33
N ASP A 458 30.65 6.23 -17.81
CA ASP A 458 31.78 5.72 -17.01
C ASP A 458 32.57 6.85 -16.35
N GLU A 459 32.94 7.89 -17.12
CA GLU A 459 33.63 9.08 -16.61
C GLU A 459 32.76 9.85 -15.60
N TRP A 460 31.46 9.97 -15.90
CA TRP A 460 30.51 10.66 -15.01
C TRP A 460 30.39 9.93 -13.66
N GLN A 461 30.28 8.59 -13.68
CA GLN A 461 30.18 7.76 -12.48
C GLN A 461 31.49 7.75 -11.68
N GLU A 462 32.64 7.62 -12.34
CA GLU A 462 33.96 7.65 -11.70
C GLU A 462 34.15 8.94 -10.89
N ASN A 463 33.78 10.07 -11.46
CA ASN A 463 33.83 11.37 -10.79
C ASN A 463 32.85 11.50 -9.60
N ARG A 464 31.97 10.51 -9.37
CA ARG A 464 30.96 10.46 -8.29
C ARG A 464 31.11 9.28 -7.36
N SER A 465 32.16 8.50 -7.51
CA SER A 465 32.45 7.33 -6.67
C SER A 465 32.54 7.66 -5.16
N TRP A 466 32.78 8.92 -4.82
CA TRP A 466 32.74 9.42 -3.43
C TRP A 466 31.39 9.20 -2.75
N ALA A 467 30.29 9.08 -3.49
CA ALA A 467 28.94 8.89 -2.95
C ALA A 467 28.68 7.44 -2.47
N ILE A 468 29.49 6.46 -2.91
CA ILE A 468 29.32 5.05 -2.57
C ILE A 468 29.53 4.80 -1.06
N GLY A 469 30.52 5.43 -0.46
CA GLY A 469 30.80 5.27 0.99
C GLY A 469 29.61 5.67 1.88
N PRO A 470 29.05 6.88 1.74
CA PRO A 470 27.84 7.28 2.45
C PRO A 470 26.63 6.37 2.19
N ALA A 471 26.42 5.92 0.94
CA ALA A 471 25.34 4.99 0.60
C ALA A 471 25.46 3.66 1.37
N LEU A 472 26.67 3.07 1.40
CA LEU A 472 26.94 1.84 2.15
C LEU A 472 26.75 2.02 3.67
N ALA A 473 27.05 3.21 4.21
CA ALA A 473 26.81 3.49 5.62
C ALA A 473 25.30 3.45 5.96
N LEU A 474 24.44 3.98 5.10
CA LEU A 474 22.97 3.90 5.27
C LEU A 474 22.47 2.45 5.17
N VAL A 475 22.97 1.68 4.21
CA VAL A 475 22.63 0.25 4.09
C VAL A 475 23.03 -0.49 5.37
N ASN A 476 24.23 -0.27 5.89
CA ASN A 476 24.69 -0.90 7.12
C ASN A 476 23.82 -0.50 8.33
N GLN A 477 23.39 0.76 8.41
CA GLN A 477 22.49 1.21 9.47
C GLN A 477 21.11 0.51 9.38
N PHE A 478 20.56 0.37 8.18
CA PHE A 478 19.32 -0.36 7.96
C PHE A 478 19.46 -1.84 8.38
N VAL A 479 20.51 -2.51 7.91
CA VAL A 479 20.79 -3.91 8.27
C VAL A 479 20.95 -4.08 9.79
N ALA A 480 21.67 -3.17 10.46
CA ALA A 480 21.85 -3.23 11.91
C ALA A 480 20.53 -3.16 12.69
N SER A 481 19.47 -2.53 12.14
CA SER A 481 18.16 -2.50 12.77
C SER A 481 17.51 -3.89 12.88
N PHE A 482 17.91 -4.84 12.04
CA PHE A 482 17.44 -6.24 12.10
C PHE A 482 18.08 -7.07 13.22
N GLU A 483 19.18 -6.61 13.83
CA GLU A 483 19.73 -7.26 15.02
C GLU A 483 18.77 -7.13 16.22
N GLN A 484 18.10 -5.98 16.33
CA GLN A 484 17.13 -5.71 17.40
C GLN A 484 15.72 -6.16 17.02
N PHE A 485 15.34 -6.04 15.76
CA PHE A 485 14.02 -6.38 15.21
C PHE A 485 14.18 -7.37 14.06
N PRO A 486 14.49 -8.65 14.35
CA PRO A 486 14.68 -9.67 13.31
C PRO A 486 13.36 -9.96 12.58
N PRO A 487 13.42 -10.51 11.34
CA PRO A 487 12.24 -10.94 10.63
C PRO A 487 11.39 -11.90 11.46
N ARG A 488 10.07 -11.72 11.43
CA ARG A 488 9.11 -12.56 12.18
C ARG A 488 9.14 -14.01 11.74
N ILE A 489 9.09 -14.18 10.41
CA ILE A 489 9.15 -15.48 9.75
C ILE A 489 10.13 -15.41 8.59
N ALA A 490 10.63 -16.57 8.18
CA ALA A 490 11.41 -16.63 6.95
C ALA A 490 10.52 -16.26 5.77
N SER A 491 10.96 -15.28 4.97
CA SER A 491 10.27 -14.94 3.73
C SER A 491 10.18 -16.13 2.81
N PHE A 492 9.03 -16.27 2.12
CA PHE A 492 8.92 -17.25 1.05
C PHE A 492 9.91 -16.88 -0.07
N SER A 493 10.57 -17.90 -0.61
CA SER A 493 11.37 -17.77 -1.84
C SER A 493 11.23 -19.05 -2.65
N ALA A 494 11.00 -18.91 -3.94
CA ALA A 494 11.05 -20.01 -4.89
C ALA A 494 12.48 -20.35 -5.33
N SER A 495 13.48 -19.62 -4.86
CA SER A 495 14.88 -19.85 -5.15
C SER A 495 15.37 -21.18 -4.55
N VAL A 496 15.94 -22.05 -5.38
CA VAL A 496 16.53 -23.32 -4.93
C VAL A 496 17.66 -23.06 -3.92
N GLU A 497 18.39 -21.96 -4.06
CA GLU A 497 19.45 -21.59 -3.13
C GLU A 497 18.91 -21.28 -1.74
N ASP A 498 17.83 -20.50 -1.65
CA ASP A 498 17.21 -20.15 -0.37
C ASP A 498 16.53 -21.36 0.27
N MET A 499 15.83 -22.20 -0.51
CA MET A 499 15.32 -23.48 -0.01
C MET A 499 16.42 -24.36 0.54
N SER A 500 17.58 -24.43 -0.14
CA SER A 500 18.74 -25.18 0.33
C SER A 500 19.32 -24.62 1.64
N LYS A 501 19.40 -23.28 1.77
CA LYS A 501 19.81 -22.62 3.01
C LYS A 501 18.85 -22.93 4.17
N GLN A 502 17.54 -22.88 3.94
CA GLN A 502 16.54 -23.23 4.93
C GLN A 502 16.64 -24.69 5.39
N ILE A 503 16.84 -25.63 4.45
CA ILE A 503 17.05 -27.05 4.77
C ILE A 503 18.29 -27.24 5.63
N MET A 504 19.39 -26.56 5.29
CA MET A 504 20.64 -26.66 6.04
C MET A 504 20.56 -26.02 7.44
N GLN A 505 19.77 -24.95 7.60
CA GLN A 505 19.53 -24.33 8.89
C GLN A 505 18.59 -25.16 9.79
N ALA A 506 17.65 -25.89 9.19
CA ALA A 506 16.77 -26.81 9.91
C ALA A 506 17.43 -28.15 10.32
N ALA A 507 18.61 -28.44 9.79
CA ALA A 507 19.37 -29.64 10.18
C ALA A 507 19.87 -29.48 11.63
N PRO A 508 19.71 -30.50 12.51
CA PRO A 508 20.27 -30.43 13.84
C PRO A 508 21.79 -30.27 13.77
N PRO A 509 22.41 -29.53 14.71
CA PRO A 509 23.87 -29.40 14.72
C PRO A 509 24.53 -30.80 14.77
N PRO A 510 25.65 -31.00 14.08
CA PRO A 510 26.36 -32.26 14.14
C PRO A 510 26.72 -32.58 15.60
N GLN A 511 26.39 -33.81 16.03
CA GLN A 511 26.66 -34.31 17.39
C GLN A 511 28.15 -34.41 17.69
#